data_5c571869b523c2187cccbcb0059aeab9
#
_entry.id   5c571869b523c2187cccbcb0059aeab9
#
_cell.length_a   1.000
_cell.length_b   1.000
_cell.length_c   1.000
_cell.angle_alpha   90.00
_cell.angle_beta   90.00
_cell.angle_gamma   90.00
#
_symmetry.space_group_name_H-M   'P 1'
#
loop_
_entity.id
_entity.type
_entity.pdbx_description
1 polymer ?
#
loop_
_entity_poly.entity_id
_entity_poly.type
_entity_poly.pdbx_seq_one_letter_code
_entity_poly.pdbx_strand_id
1 'polypeptide(L)'
;MENEAYIEFLKSTQFKGVDGLHIIMAGGGTGGHIFPAIAIANALKKQHPETNILFVGAKGKMEMEKVPEAGYKIIGLYIAGYNRSSLFKNLSLPFKLAKSFFQVRKILNAFKPDAVVGVGGYSSFPVLRFAQTRNIPTFIHESNSYAGKSNRMLAKKAVKVFVASYGMEKFFPAGKLLLTGNPVRSIFSEPLIPRKKALDFFGLKESFKTVLVIGGSLGARSINEVIKNNIRFFKNNSLQLIWQTGKEYAQTAASVEEEETNIWTGAFINDMATAYAAADFVISRSGAMAVSELCVVAKPVVFVPYPHAAEDHQTANANALVVQRAALMVHDKDVDEQLLPTLLALINDATLVLELKQNIARFGNTNADELIAAEILKDINA
;
A
#
# COMPACT_ATOMS: atom_id res chain seq x y z
N MET A 1 6.16 -25.30 15.97
CA MET A 1 5.14 -25.61 16.98
C MET A 1 3.85 -24.80 16.79
N GLU A 2 3.83 -23.45 16.88
CA GLU A 2 2.59 -22.66 16.70
C GLU A 2 1.85 -22.88 15.38
N ASN A 3 2.58 -22.97 14.24
CA ASN A 3 1.94 -23.26 12.94
C ASN A 3 1.42 -24.69 12.80
N GLU A 4 2.00 -25.64 13.48
CA GLU A 4 1.52 -27.04 13.47
C GLU A 4 0.27 -27.18 14.34
N ALA A 5 0.27 -26.58 15.52
CA ALA A 5 -0.91 -26.50 16.38
C ALA A 5 -2.07 -25.79 15.67
N TYR A 6 -1.78 -24.74 14.86
CA TYR A 6 -2.81 -24.03 14.10
C TYR A 6 -3.31 -24.87 12.89
N ILE A 7 -2.44 -25.60 12.19
CA ILE A 7 -2.85 -26.53 11.13
C ILE A 7 -3.66 -27.70 11.71
N GLU A 8 -3.33 -28.17 12.92
CA GLU A 8 -4.14 -29.14 13.65
C GLU A 8 -5.46 -28.55 14.13
N PHE A 9 -5.46 -27.30 14.59
CA PHE A 9 -6.69 -26.55 14.88
C PHE A 9 -7.57 -26.41 13.63
N LEU A 10 -7.02 -26.11 12.44
CA LEU A 10 -7.78 -26.12 11.18
C LEU A 10 -8.36 -27.49 10.83
N LYS A 11 -7.71 -28.58 11.27
CA LYS A 11 -8.21 -29.94 11.10
C LYS A 11 -9.27 -30.32 12.13
N SER A 12 -9.10 -29.84 13.37
CA SER A 12 -10.00 -30.15 14.50
C SER A 12 -11.25 -29.28 14.54
N THR A 13 -11.13 -28.05 14.08
CA THR A 13 -12.26 -27.10 13.99
C THR A 13 -12.97 -27.36 12.67
N GLN A 14 -14.13 -27.91 12.75
CA GLN A 14 -15.08 -28.23 11.72
C GLN A 14 -15.28 -27.13 10.67
N PHE A 15 -14.33 -26.98 9.70
CA PHE A 15 -14.64 -26.43 8.41
C PHE A 15 -15.37 -27.47 7.52
N LYS A 16 -15.54 -28.68 8.03
CA LYS A 16 -16.42 -29.69 7.45
C LYS A 16 -17.86 -29.37 7.81
N GLY A 17 -18.61 -28.78 6.87
CA GLY A 17 -20.05 -28.52 7.04
C GLY A 17 -20.39 -27.10 7.51
N VAL A 18 -19.47 -26.14 7.43
CA VAL A 18 -19.83 -24.72 7.49
C VAL A 18 -20.22 -24.32 6.08
N ASP A 19 -21.50 -24.03 5.88
CA ASP A 19 -22.02 -23.42 4.64
C ASP A 19 -21.31 -22.06 4.48
N GLY A 20 -20.65 -21.85 3.34
CA GLY A 20 -19.98 -20.60 3.05
C GLY A 20 -18.72 -20.78 2.20
N LEU A 21 -18.31 -19.73 1.51
CA LEU A 21 -17.11 -19.72 0.68
C LEU A 21 -15.84 -19.69 1.54
N HIS A 22 -14.84 -20.46 1.14
CA HIS A 22 -13.52 -20.48 1.76
C HIS A 22 -12.51 -19.76 0.87
N ILE A 23 -11.99 -18.62 1.29
CA ILE A 23 -11.05 -17.81 0.51
C ILE A 23 -9.72 -17.65 1.24
N ILE A 24 -8.61 -17.92 0.57
CA ILE A 24 -7.28 -17.61 1.06
C ILE A 24 -6.82 -16.27 0.48
N MET A 25 -6.43 -15.35 1.37
CA MET A 25 -5.74 -14.11 1.03
C MET A 25 -4.23 -14.32 1.18
N ALA A 26 -3.46 -14.22 0.11
CA ALA A 26 -2.03 -14.53 0.11
C ALA A 26 -1.18 -13.31 -0.25
N GLY A 27 -0.24 -12.96 0.62
CA GLY A 27 0.65 -11.84 0.38
C GLY A 27 1.15 -11.18 1.66
N GLY A 28 1.90 -10.11 1.52
CA GLY A 28 2.44 -9.37 2.65
C GLY A 28 3.83 -8.78 2.38
N GLY A 29 4.57 -8.58 3.47
CA GLY A 29 5.91 -8.00 3.47
C GLY A 29 5.92 -6.48 3.62
N THR A 30 4.91 -5.78 3.14
CA THR A 30 4.77 -4.31 3.26
C THR A 30 3.31 -3.90 3.41
N GLY A 31 3.06 -2.71 3.97
CA GLY A 31 1.71 -2.15 4.07
C GLY A 31 0.99 -2.04 2.72
N GLY A 32 1.74 -1.80 1.62
CA GLY A 32 1.20 -1.73 0.27
C GLY A 32 0.55 -3.03 -0.24
N HIS A 33 0.83 -4.17 0.37
CA HIS A 33 0.18 -5.44 0.07
C HIS A 33 -0.85 -5.82 1.15
N ILE A 34 -0.55 -5.52 2.41
CA ILE A 34 -1.37 -5.96 3.56
C ILE A 34 -2.70 -5.22 3.61
N PHE A 35 -2.69 -3.89 3.49
CA PHE A 35 -3.92 -3.09 3.60
C PHE A 35 -4.90 -3.34 2.45
N PRO A 36 -4.48 -3.44 1.18
CA PRO A 36 -5.37 -3.89 0.11
C PRO A 36 -5.98 -5.27 0.35
N ALA A 37 -5.20 -6.23 0.89
CA ALA A 37 -5.70 -7.55 1.20
C ALA A 37 -6.80 -7.51 2.27
N ILE A 38 -6.60 -6.71 3.33
CA ILE A 38 -7.60 -6.52 4.40
C ILE A 38 -8.86 -5.85 3.85
N ALA A 39 -8.71 -4.82 3.01
CA ALA A 39 -9.85 -4.13 2.41
C ALA A 39 -10.69 -5.07 1.52
N ILE A 40 -10.03 -5.86 0.64
CA ILE A 40 -10.71 -6.88 -0.17
C ILE A 40 -11.41 -7.92 0.71
N ALA A 41 -10.76 -8.37 1.79
CA ALA A 41 -11.35 -9.33 2.73
C ALA A 41 -12.60 -8.76 3.42
N ASN A 42 -12.55 -7.50 3.86
CA ASN A 42 -13.69 -6.80 4.44
C ASN A 42 -14.86 -6.67 3.44
N ALA A 43 -14.56 -6.31 2.19
CA ALA A 43 -15.57 -6.19 1.14
C ALA A 43 -16.20 -7.56 0.79
N LEU A 44 -15.41 -8.64 0.75
CA LEU A 44 -15.92 -10.00 0.58
C LEU A 44 -16.87 -10.39 1.72
N LYS A 45 -16.49 -10.11 2.98
CA LYS A 45 -17.34 -10.36 4.15
C LYS A 45 -18.61 -9.51 4.15
N LYS A 46 -18.52 -8.26 3.69
CA LYS A 46 -19.68 -7.35 3.57
C LYS A 46 -20.70 -7.88 2.54
N GLN A 47 -20.23 -8.36 1.39
CA GLN A 47 -21.09 -8.87 0.31
C GLN A 47 -21.57 -10.31 0.55
N HIS A 48 -20.75 -11.13 1.23
CA HIS A 48 -21.06 -12.52 1.57
C HIS A 48 -20.59 -12.83 3.01
N PRO A 49 -21.42 -12.57 4.04
CA PRO A 49 -21.04 -12.64 5.46
C PRO A 49 -20.51 -14.01 5.91
N GLU A 50 -21.01 -15.09 5.32
CA GLU A 50 -20.60 -16.46 5.65
C GLU A 50 -19.24 -16.86 5.04
N THR A 51 -18.56 -15.97 4.30
CA THR A 51 -17.25 -16.26 3.73
C THR A 51 -16.22 -16.48 4.83
N ASN A 52 -15.52 -17.62 4.80
CA ASN A 52 -14.41 -17.93 5.68
C ASN A 52 -13.10 -17.44 5.03
N ILE A 53 -12.42 -16.53 5.69
CA ILE A 53 -11.18 -15.92 5.16
C ILE A 53 -9.99 -16.34 6.02
N LEU A 54 -8.96 -16.88 5.35
CA LEU A 54 -7.67 -17.21 5.94
C LEU A 54 -6.56 -16.45 5.22
N PHE A 55 -5.75 -15.72 5.99
CA PHE A 55 -4.55 -15.09 5.44
C PHE A 55 -3.35 -16.03 5.48
N VAL A 56 -2.49 -15.90 4.46
CA VAL A 56 -1.20 -16.59 4.39
C VAL A 56 -0.13 -15.58 4.03
N GLY A 57 0.80 -15.35 4.96
CA GLY A 57 1.88 -14.36 4.84
C GLY A 57 3.25 -14.96 5.12
N ALA A 58 4.26 -14.12 5.37
CA ALA A 58 5.61 -14.55 5.76
C ALA A 58 5.79 -14.40 7.27
N LYS A 59 6.33 -15.42 7.92
CA LYS A 59 6.61 -15.40 9.37
C LYS A 59 7.56 -14.25 9.74
N GLY A 60 7.24 -13.54 10.83
CA GLY A 60 8.05 -12.44 11.35
C GLY A 60 8.01 -11.16 10.52
N LYS A 61 6.94 -10.97 9.73
CA LYS A 61 6.68 -9.75 8.97
C LYS A 61 5.44 -9.02 9.51
N MET A 62 5.25 -7.80 9.04
CA MET A 62 4.19 -6.88 9.49
C MET A 62 2.78 -7.50 9.40
N GLU A 63 2.53 -8.35 8.43
CA GLU A 63 1.25 -9.04 8.28
C GLU A 63 0.88 -9.92 9.48
N MET A 64 1.88 -10.46 10.21
CA MET A 64 1.64 -11.29 11.40
C MET A 64 1.05 -10.51 12.58
N GLU A 65 1.14 -9.17 12.55
CA GLU A 65 0.57 -8.25 13.52
C GLU A 65 -0.71 -7.60 12.97
N LYS A 66 -0.62 -7.00 11.78
CA LYS A 66 -1.71 -6.19 11.21
C LYS A 66 -2.96 -6.97 10.78
N VAL A 67 -2.80 -8.21 10.36
CA VAL A 67 -3.94 -9.06 9.97
C VAL A 67 -4.76 -9.50 11.19
N PRO A 68 -4.17 -9.98 12.30
CA PRO A 68 -4.92 -10.24 13.53
C PRO A 68 -5.57 -8.98 14.13
N GLU A 69 -4.91 -7.82 14.09
CA GLU A 69 -5.52 -6.54 14.51
C GLU A 69 -6.79 -6.21 13.71
N ALA A 70 -6.85 -6.63 12.45
CA ALA A 70 -8.04 -6.49 11.60
C ALA A 70 -9.09 -7.60 11.81
N GLY A 71 -8.89 -8.51 12.78
CA GLY A 71 -9.84 -9.57 13.12
C GLY A 71 -9.72 -10.84 12.28
N TYR A 72 -8.67 -11.00 11.46
CA TYR A 72 -8.48 -12.17 10.62
C TYR A 72 -7.43 -13.14 11.15
N LYS A 73 -7.62 -14.42 10.85
CA LYS A 73 -6.62 -15.46 11.12
C LYS A 73 -5.54 -15.46 10.06
N ILE A 74 -4.27 -15.65 10.45
CA ILE A 74 -3.13 -15.70 9.54
C ILE A 74 -2.19 -16.86 9.85
N ILE A 75 -1.65 -17.48 8.80
CA ILE A 75 -0.57 -18.47 8.89
C ILE A 75 0.69 -17.88 8.25
N GLY A 76 1.80 -17.87 9.00
CA GLY A 76 3.11 -17.44 8.52
C GLY A 76 3.90 -18.58 7.89
N LEU A 77 4.30 -18.42 6.63
CA LEU A 77 5.20 -19.33 5.92
C LEU A 77 6.65 -19.10 6.32
N TYR A 78 7.45 -20.17 6.35
CA TYR A 78 8.91 -20.08 6.46
C TYR A 78 9.52 -19.75 5.10
N ILE A 79 9.35 -18.52 4.66
CA ILE A 79 9.84 -18.03 3.37
C ILE A 79 10.57 -16.70 3.56
N ALA A 80 11.50 -16.40 2.66
CA ALA A 80 12.20 -15.12 2.62
C ALA A 80 12.22 -14.60 1.19
N GLY A 81 12.23 -13.27 1.05
CA GLY A 81 12.46 -12.62 -0.22
C GLY A 81 13.92 -12.74 -0.65
N TYR A 82 14.18 -12.55 -1.94
CA TYR A 82 15.53 -12.50 -2.50
C TYR A 82 16.30 -11.33 -1.90
N ASN A 83 17.48 -11.61 -1.31
CA ASN A 83 18.35 -10.59 -0.76
C ASN A 83 19.27 -10.04 -1.88
N ARG A 84 19.05 -8.76 -2.24
CA ARG A 84 19.82 -8.10 -3.33
C ARG A 84 21.20 -7.65 -2.89
N SER A 85 21.44 -7.44 -1.60
CA SER A 85 22.72 -6.96 -1.05
C SER A 85 23.72 -8.08 -0.76
N SER A 86 23.27 -9.35 -0.70
CA SER A 86 24.15 -10.48 -0.40
C SER A 86 23.69 -11.76 -1.10
N LEU A 87 24.46 -12.22 -2.07
CA LEU A 87 24.19 -13.47 -2.81
C LEU A 87 24.26 -14.70 -1.89
N PHE A 88 25.17 -14.70 -0.91
CA PHE A 88 25.32 -15.82 0.04
C PHE A 88 24.06 -16.06 0.88
N LYS A 89 23.32 -14.99 1.24
CA LYS A 89 22.04 -15.11 1.98
C LYS A 89 20.95 -15.79 1.16
N ASN A 90 21.12 -15.88 -0.17
CA ASN A 90 20.17 -16.51 -1.08
C ASN A 90 20.38 -18.02 -1.23
N LEU A 91 21.50 -18.61 -0.78
CA LEU A 91 21.76 -20.05 -0.86
C LEU A 91 20.70 -20.90 -0.15
N SER A 92 20.07 -20.37 0.89
CA SER A 92 18.99 -21.05 1.61
C SER A 92 17.60 -20.89 0.95
N LEU A 93 17.44 -20.02 -0.08
CA LEU A 93 16.15 -19.76 -0.70
C LEU A 93 15.48 -20.98 -1.33
N PRO A 94 16.19 -21.88 -2.08
CA PRO A 94 15.57 -23.07 -2.64
C PRO A 94 14.97 -23.98 -1.57
N PHE A 95 15.67 -24.17 -0.45
CA PHE A 95 15.18 -24.97 0.68
C PHE A 95 13.99 -24.32 1.38
N LYS A 96 14.03 -22.99 1.58
CA LYS A 96 12.91 -22.24 2.16
C LYS A 96 11.69 -22.29 1.24
N LEU A 97 11.91 -22.20 -0.07
CA LEU A 97 10.83 -22.31 -1.06
C LEU A 97 10.21 -23.71 -1.05
N ALA A 98 11.02 -24.78 -1.06
CA ALA A 98 10.53 -26.14 -0.97
C ALA A 98 9.73 -26.36 0.34
N LYS A 99 10.27 -25.91 1.49
CA LYS A 99 9.56 -25.97 2.78
C LYS A 99 8.24 -25.20 2.74
N SER A 100 8.21 -24.04 2.11
CA SER A 100 6.96 -23.25 1.97
C SER A 100 5.92 -23.99 1.13
N PHE A 101 6.30 -24.68 0.06
CA PHE A 101 5.37 -25.49 -0.73
C PHE A 101 4.76 -26.65 0.08
N PHE A 102 5.53 -27.32 0.95
CA PHE A 102 4.98 -28.35 1.86
C PHE A 102 4.01 -27.76 2.86
N GLN A 103 4.31 -26.57 3.42
CA GLN A 103 3.40 -25.86 4.31
C GLN A 103 2.10 -25.48 3.59
N VAL A 104 2.21 -24.90 2.38
CA VAL A 104 1.07 -24.53 1.54
C VAL A 104 0.20 -25.74 1.23
N ARG A 105 0.82 -26.90 0.87
CA ARG A 105 0.07 -28.15 0.64
C ARG A 105 -0.78 -28.55 1.86
N LYS A 106 -0.22 -28.47 3.09
CA LYS A 106 -0.95 -28.76 4.32
C LYS A 106 -2.10 -27.78 4.55
N ILE A 107 -1.85 -26.47 4.34
CA ILE A 107 -2.85 -25.41 4.50
C ILE A 107 -4.02 -25.61 3.53
N LEU A 108 -3.75 -25.79 2.23
CA LEU A 108 -4.80 -26.00 1.23
C LEU A 108 -5.60 -27.28 1.46
N ASN A 109 -4.95 -28.36 1.95
CA ASN A 109 -5.64 -29.60 2.29
C ASN A 109 -6.57 -29.47 3.51
N ALA A 110 -6.15 -28.67 4.50
CA ALA A 110 -6.92 -28.46 5.73
C ALA A 110 -8.06 -27.46 5.51
N PHE A 111 -7.78 -26.32 4.85
CA PHE A 111 -8.73 -25.23 4.68
C PHE A 111 -9.69 -25.45 3.49
N LYS A 112 -9.26 -26.17 2.43
CA LYS A 112 -10.02 -26.46 1.20
C LYS A 112 -10.62 -25.20 0.57
N PRO A 113 -9.78 -24.25 0.13
CA PRO A 113 -10.29 -22.99 -0.40
C PRO A 113 -11.00 -23.17 -1.74
N ASP A 114 -12.09 -22.42 -1.93
CA ASP A 114 -12.78 -22.27 -3.21
C ASP A 114 -12.04 -21.31 -4.13
N ALA A 115 -11.29 -20.36 -3.56
CA ALA A 115 -10.43 -19.45 -4.28
C ALA A 115 -9.22 -18.97 -3.48
N VAL A 116 -8.21 -18.48 -4.20
CA VAL A 116 -7.01 -17.85 -3.62
C VAL A 116 -6.77 -16.50 -4.27
N VAL A 117 -6.67 -15.45 -3.45
CA VAL A 117 -6.41 -14.08 -3.88
C VAL A 117 -4.99 -13.70 -3.50
N GLY A 118 -4.15 -13.36 -4.47
CA GLY A 118 -2.79 -12.88 -4.26
C GLY A 118 -2.70 -11.37 -4.39
N VAL A 119 -2.15 -10.72 -3.37
CA VAL A 119 -1.99 -9.25 -3.35
C VAL A 119 -0.54 -8.81 -3.54
N GLY A 120 0.35 -9.73 -3.91
CA GLY A 120 1.77 -9.46 -4.08
C GLY A 120 2.62 -9.81 -2.86
N GLY A 121 3.91 -9.50 -2.98
CA GLY A 121 4.90 -9.99 -2.02
C GLY A 121 5.38 -11.43 -2.34
N TYR A 122 6.53 -11.79 -1.81
CA TYR A 122 7.15 -13.11 -2.10
C TYR A 122 6.38 -14.30 -1.47
N SER A 123 5.57 -14.06 -0.44
CA SER A 123 4.74 -15.08 0.21
C SER A 123 3.53 -15.50 -0.63
N SER A 124 3.03 -14.65 -1.53
CA SER A 124 1.91 -14.99 -2.41
C SER A 124 2.27 -16.05 -3.45
N PHE A 125 3.52 -16.05 -3.95
CA PHE A 125 3.93 -16.92 -5.04
C PHE A 125 3.70 -18.41 -4.78
N PRO A 126 4.21 -19.04 -3.69
CA PRO A 126 4.02 -20.47 -3.45
C PRO A 126 2.55 -20.82 -3.24
N VAL A 127 1.74 -19.93 -2.65
CA VAL A 127 0.32 -20.18 -2.38
C VAL A 127 -0.47 -20.25 -3.67
N LEU A 128 -0.39 -19.21 -4.52
CA LEU A 128 -1.09 -19.17 -5.80
C LEU A 128 -0.58 -20.25 -6.75
N ARG A 129 0.75 -20.43 -6.83
CA ARG A 129 1.33 -21.44 -7.72
C ARG A 129 0.83 -22.84 -7.38
N PHE A 130 0.76 -23.19 -6.10
CA PHE A 130 0.27 -24.48 -5.68
C PHE A 130 -1.25 -24.61 -5.87
N ALA A 131 -2.03 -23.57 -5.61
CA ALA A 131 -3.46 -23.55 -5.90
C ALA A 131 -3.73 -23.77 -7.40
N GLN A 132 -2.96 -23.11 -8.27
CA GLN A 132 -3.05 -23.31 -9.73
C GLN A 132 -2.71 -24.72 -10.20
N THR A 133 -1.84 -25.47 -9.51
CA THR A 133 -1.58 -26.88 -9.83
C THR A 133 -2.73 -27.81 -9.45
N ARG A 134 -3.65 -27.33 -8.62
CA ARG A 134 -4.85 -28.03 -8.17
C ARG A 134 -6.14 -27.54 -8.80
N ASN A 135 -6.03 -26.69 -9.82
CA ASN A 135 -7.16 -26.07 -10.49
C ASN A 135 -8.07 -25.26 -9.56
N ILE A 136 -7.53 -24.76 -8.42
CA ILE A 136 -8.24 -23.84 -7.55
C ILE A 136 -8.20 -22.46 -8.22
N PRO A 137 -9.34 -21.77 -8.39
CA PRO A 137 -9.40 -20.42 -8.94
C PRO A 137 -8.45 -19.47 -8.21
N THR A 138 -7.65 -18.71 -8.98
CA THR A 138 -6.73 -17.72 -8.42
C THR A 138 -6.98 -16.35 -9.00
N PHE A 139 -6.93 -15.34 -8.15
CA PHE A 139 -7.08 -13.94 -8.49
C PHE A 139 -5.82 -13.19 -8.05
N ILE A 140 -5.45 -12.15 -8.77
CA ILE A 140 -4.25 -11.36 -8.47
C ILE A 140 -4.65 -9.89 -8.39
N HIS A 141 -4.19 -9.20 -7.36
CA HIS A 141 -4.20 -7.76 -7.27
C HIS A 141 -2.78 -7.22 -7.40
N GLU A 142 -2.55 -6.31 -8.37
CA GLU A 142 -1.28 -5.62 -8.57
C GLU A 142 -1.45 -4.13 -8.24
N SER A 143 -0.84 -3.73 -7.14
CA SER A 143 -0.98 -2.37 -6.60
C SER A 143 -0.14 -1.32 -7.33
N ASN A 144 0.91 -1.73 -8.03
CA ASN A 144 1.89 -0.83 -8.63
C ASN A 144 1.65 -0.65 -10.13
N SER A 145 2.14 0.47 -10.66
CA SER A 145 2.15 0.74 -12.11
C SER A 145 3.25 -0.05 -12.86
N TYR A 146 4.02 -0.86 -12.16
CA TYR A 146 4.98 -1.82 -12.69
C TYR A 146 4.76 -3.19 -12.04
N ALA A 147 4.49 -4.19 -12.86
CA ALA A 147 4.11 -5.51 -12.35
C ALA A 147 5.28 -6.30 -11.78
N GLY A 148 5.11 -6.83 -10.58
CA GLY A 148 6.07 -7.73 -9.95
C GLY A 148 6.26 -9.03 -10.74
N LYS A 149 7.48 -9.57 -10.77
CA LYS A 149 7.83 -10.81 -11.52
C LYS A 149 6.92 -11.99 -11.14
N SER A 150 6.62 -12.15 -9.85
CA SER A 150 5.74 -13.22 -9.37
C SER A 150 4.33 -13.10 -9.95
N ASN A 151 3.74 -11.90 -9.91
CA ASN A 151 2.42 -11.65 -10.45
C ASN A 151 2.35 -11.90 -11.97
N ARG A 152 3.39 -11.47 -12.72
CA ARG A 152 3.50 -11.74 -14.18
C ARG A 152 3.50 -13.23 -14.51
N MET A 153 4.23 -14.04 -13.72
CA MET A 153 4.26 -15.51 -13.91
C MET A 153 2.92 -16.17 -13.58
N LEU A 154 2.29 -15.74 -12.48
CA LEU A 154 1.04 -16.31 -11.97
C LEU A 154 -0.17 -15.91 -12.82
N ALA A 155 -0.16 -14.72 -13.41
CA ALA A 155 -1.26 -14.18 -14.20
C ALA A 155 -1.66 -15.07 -15.39
N LYS A 156 -0.72 -15.82 -15.96
CA LYS A 156 -0.99 -16.75 -17.08
C LYS A 156 -2.09 -17.77 -16.74
N LYS A 157 -2.17 -18.20 -15.47
CA LYS A 157 -3.15 -19.19 -14.99
C LYS A 157 -4.20 -18.60 -14.03
N ALA A 158 -4.09 -17.32 -13.68
CA ALA A 158 -5.11 -16.65 -12.88
C ALA A 158 -6.42 -16.53 -13.68
N VAL A 159 -7.54 -16.52 -12.98
CA VAL A 159 -8.86 -16.21 -13.53
C VAL A 159 -8.90 -14.75 -13.96
N LYS A 160 -8.52 -13.85 -13.04
CA LYS A 160 -8.54 -12.41 -13.26
C LYS A 160 -7.35 -11.71 -12.57
N VAL A 161 -6.93 -10.59 -13.13
CA VAL A 161 -5.88 -9.72 -12.58
C VAL A 161 -6.46 -8.32 -12.41
N PHE A 162 -6.63 -7.89 -11.18
CA PHE A 162 -7.06 -6.56 -10.81
C PHE A 162 -5.84 -5.63 -10.76
N VAL A 163 -5.90 -4.51 -11.44
CA VAL A 163 -4.78 -3.58 -11.55
C VAL A 163 -5.16 -2.17 -11.12
N ALA A 164 -4.20 -1.48 -10.50
CA ALA A 164 -4.43 -0.14 -10.00
C ALA A 164 -4.22 0.95 -11.07
N SER A 165 -3.51 0.65 -12.16
CA SER A 165 -3.06 1.65 -13.13
C SER A 165 -3.34 1.22 -14.56
N TYR A 166 -3.49 2.20 -15.45
CA TYR A 166 -3.54 1.98 -16.89
C TYR A 166 -2.20 1.47 -17.44
N GLY A 167 -2.21 0.88 -18.65
CA GLY A 167 -1.01 0.45 -19.35
C GLY A 167 -0.41 -0.84 -18.81
N MET A 168 -1.17 -1.63 -18.05
CA MET A 168 -0.74 -2.90 -17.48
C MET A 168 -0.82 -4.07 -18.48
N GLU A 169 -1.39 -3.86 -19.66
CA GLU A 169 -1.49 -4.83 -20.78
C GLU A 169 -0.11 -5.30 -21.26
N LYS A 170 0.92 -4.45 -21.09
CA LYS A 170 2.33 -4.81 -21.39
C LYS A 170 2.90 -5.90 -20.47
N PHE A 171 2.25 -6.15 -19.32
CA PHE A 171 2.73 -7.11 -18.33
C PHE A 171 1.83 -8.34 -18.20
N PHE A 172 0.53 -8.19 -18.47
CA PHE A 172 -0.47 -9.21 -18.21
C PHE A 172 -1.32 -9.51 -19.44
N PRO A 173 -1.91 -10.70 -19.55
CA PRO A 173 -2.85 -11.02 -20.63
C PRO A 173 -4.06 -10.09 -20.62
N ALA A 174 -4.32 -9.37 -21.70
CA ALA A 174 -5.37 -8.35 -21.81
C ALA A 174 -6.77 -8.86 -21.42
N GLY A 175 -7.14 -10.07 -21.84
CA GLY A 175 -8.44 -10.67 -21.53
C GLY A 175 -8.67 -11.04 -20.05
N LYS A 176 -7.66 -10.89 -19.20
CA LYS A 176 -7.76 -11.16 -17.76
C LYS A 176 -7.66 -9.90 -16.89
N LEU A 177 -7.36 -8.77 -17.51
CA LEU A 177 -7.16 -7.52 -16.80
C LEU A 177 -8.50 -6.85 -16.48
N LEU A 178 -8.59 -6.34 -15.25
CA LEU A 178 -9.62 -5.41 -14.84
C LEU A 178 -8.99 -4.25 -14.09
N LEU A 179 -9.18 -3.04 -14.60
CA LEU A 179 -8.75 -1.82 -13.92
C LEU A 179 -9.74 -1.52 -12.79
N THR A 180 -9.29 -1.68 -11.55
CA THR A 180 -10.10 -1.47 -10.35
C THR A 180 -9.62 -0.31 -9.50
N GLY A 181 -8.36 0.11 -9.66
CA GLY A 181 -7.68 0.94 -8.67
C GLY A 181 -7.16 0.09 -7.50
N ASN A 182 -6.52 0.76 -6.54
CA ASN A 182 -6.13 0.13 -5.28
C ASN A 182 -7.23 0.29 -4.25
N PRO A 183 -7.55 -0.76 -3.47
CA PRO A 183 -8.36 -0.63 -2.27
C PRO A 183 -7.69 0.34 -1.29
N VAL A 184 -8.30 1.47 -1.06
CA VAL A 184 -7.88 2.44 -0.05
C VAL A 184 -8.61 2.18 1.27
N ARG A 185 -8.14 2.77 2.36
CA ARG A 185 -8.81 2.65 3.65
C ARG A 185 -10.19 3.28 3.58
N SER A 186 -11.20 2.64 4.17
CA SER A 186 -12.60 3.09 4.15
C SER A 186 -12.80 4.52 4.68
N ILE A 187 -11.90 5.00 5.55
CA ILE A 187 -11.92 6.37 6.07
C ILE A 187 -11.82 7.43 4.98
N PHE A 188 -11.31 7.10 3.80
CA PHE A 188 -11.25 8.01 2.65
C PHE A 188 -12.50 7.95 1.76
N SER A 189 -13.43 7.02 2.01
CA SER A 189 -14.74 6.98 1.35
C SER A 189 -15.73 7.98 1.97
N GLU A 190 -15.44 8.47 3.18
CA GLU A 190 -16.19 9.50 3.86
C GLU A 190 -15.63 10.89 3.52
N PRO A 191 -16.44 11.96 3.53
CA PRO A 191 -15.93 13.31 3.40
C PRO A 191 -14.91 13.61 4.51
N LEU A 192 -13.80 14.21 4.14
CA LEU A 192 -12.80 14.63 5.12
C LEU A 192 -13.41 15.65 6.09
N ILE A 193 -12.94 15.61 7.34
CA ILE A 193 -13.33 16.61 8.35
C ILE A 193 -12.98 18.02 7.86
N PRO A 194 -13.71 19.06 8.36
CA PRO A 194 -13.42 20.43 8.01
C PRO A 194 -11.97 20.81 8.31
N ARG A 195 -11.32 21.52 7.37
CA ARG A 195 -9.89 21.92 7.44
C ARG A 195 -9.54 22.57 8.79
N LYS A 196 -10.42 23.43 9.31
CA LYS A 196 -10.22 24.09 10.61
C LYS A 196 -10.02 23.08 11.73
N LYS A 197 -10.92 22.10 11.87
CA LYS A 197 -10.80 21.03 12.89
C LYS A 197 -9.53 20.22 12.72
N ALA A 198 -9.14 19.96 11.49
CA ALA A 198 -7.90 19.24 11.17
C ALA A 198 -6.67 20.05 11.59
N LEU A 199 -6.65 21.34 11.35
CA LEU A 199 -5.56 22.23 11.77
C LEU A 199 -5.49 22.36 13.29
N ASP A 200 -6.65 22.50 13.97
CA ASP A 200 -6.72 22.56 15.43
C ASP A 200 -6.13 21.29 16.08
N PHE A 201 -6.34 20.10 15.46
CA PHE A 201 -5.75 18.83 15.91
C PHE A 201 -4.21 18.86 15.89
N PHE A 202 -3.60 19.53 14.91
CA PHE A 202 -2.15 19.69 14.80
C PHE A 202 -1.60 20.96 15.46
N GLY A 203 -2.43 21.77 16.10
CA GLY A 203 -2.03 23.06 16.71
C GLY A 203 -1.63 24.11 15.67
N LEU A 204 -2.16 24.02 14.45
CA LEU A 204 -1.81 24.87 13.32
C LEU A 204 -2.91 25.93 13.02
N LYS A 205 -2.58 26.97 12.24
CA LYS A 205 -3.44 28.16 12.02
C LYS A 205 -4.08 28.13 10.63
N GLU A 206 -5.31 28.60 10.50
CA GLU A 206 -6.03 28.70 9.23
C GLU A 206 -5.41 29.70 8.25
N SER A 207 -4.72 30.72 8.76
CA SER A 207 -4.14 31.83 7.96
C SER A 207 -2.93 31.40 7.10
N PHE A 208 -2.36 30.22 7.35
CA PHE A 208 -1.19 29.74 6.62
C PHE A 208 -1.55 28.54 5.72
N LYS A 209 -0.84 28.41 4.61
CA LYS A 209 -0.86 27.19 3.78
C LYS A 209 -0.07 26.09 4.48
N THR A 210 -0.62 24.87 4.47
CA THR A 210 -0.04 23.72 5.15
C THR A 210 0.59 22.75 4.17
N VAL A 211 1.87 22.42 4.40
CA VAL A 211 2.58 21.39 3.67
C VAL A 211 2.62 20.11 4.54
N LEU A 212 2.13 19.00 4.00
CA LEU A 212 2.26 17.68 4.61
C LEU A 212 3.44 16.95 3.99
N VAL A 213 4.37 16.48 4.83
CA VAL A 213 5.54 15.70 4.40
C VAL A 213 5.45 14.28 4.95
N ILE A 214 5.42 13.29 4.05
CA ILE A 214 5.30 11.87 4.41
C ILE A 214 6.35 11.02 3.68
N GLY A 215 7.18 10.32 4.46
CA GLY A 215 8.22 9.41 3.97
C GLY A 215 7.80 7.93 3.93
N GLY A 216 6.54 7.62 4.27
CA GLY A 216 6.07 6.26 4.54
C GLY A 216 6.38 5.81 5.98
N SER A 217 6.03 4.57 6.34
CA SER A 217 6.10 4.07 7.73
C SER A 217 7.51 4.07 8.37
N LEU A 218 8.55 4.00 7.56
CA LEU A 218 9.94 4.04 8.03
C LEU A 218 10.56 5.44 7.96
N GLY A 219 9.85 6.41 7.41
CA GLY A 219 10.39 7.72 7.07
C GLY A 219 11.20 7.71 5.77
N ALA A 220 11.68 8.89 5.38
CA ALA A 220 12.51 9.09 4.18
C ALA A 220 13.67 10.01 4.52
N ARG A 221 14.85 9.44 4.76
CA ARG A 221 16.01 10.19 5.24
C ARG A 221 16.37 11.38 4.35
N SER A 222 16.44 11.21 3.02
CA SER A 222 16.75 12.28 2.09
C SER A 222 15.76 13.46 2.18
N ILE A 223 14.45 13.16 2.24
CA ILE A 223 13.42 14.19 2.44
C ILE A 223 13.59 14.85 3.81
N ASN A 224 13.78 14.06 4.87
CA ASN A 224 13.92 14.57 6.23
C ASN A 224 15.11 15.53 6.37
N GLU A 225 16.25 15.21 5.76
CA GLU A 225 17.45 16.08 5.81
C GLU A 225 17.20 17.42 5.09
N VAL A 226 16.55 17.38 3.91
CA VAL A 226 16.22 18.62 3.20
C VAL A 226 15.28 19.50 4.03
N ILE A 227 14.23 18.92 4.61
CA ILE A 227 13.28 19.66 5.42
C ILE A 227 13.98 20.29 6.65
N LYS A 228 14.75 19.49 7.39
CA LYS A 228 15.50 19.95 8.56
C LYS A 228 16.46 21.09 8.22
N ASN A 229 17.30 20.89 7.20
CA ASN A 229 18.35 21.85 6.85
C ASN A 229 17.77 23.16 6.31
N ASN A 230 16.52 23.17 5.89
CA ASN A 230 15.83 24.32 5.33
C ASN A 230 14.57 24.73 6.11
N ILE A 231 14.54 24.48 7.41
CA ILE A 231 13.33 24.71 8.22
C ILE A 231 12.81 26.15 8.14
N ARG A 232 13.73 27.13 8.07
CA ARG A 232 13.38 28.55 7.90
C ARG A 232 12.68 28.87 6.60
N PHE A 233 12.78 28.00 5.57
CA PHE A 233 12.06 28.15 4.33
C PHE A 233 10.54 28.23 4.56
N PHE A 234 10.00 27.41 5.43
CA PHE A 234 8.56 27.40 5.72
C PHE A 234 8.13 28.72 6.35
N LYS A 235 8.84 29.19 7.35
CA LYS A 235 8.57 30.47 8.02
C LYS A 235 8.66 31.66 7.05
N ASN A 236 9.75 31.72 6.26
CA ASN A 236 10.00 32.82 5.32
C ASN A 236 8.96 32.90 4.20
N ASN A 237 8.28 31.80 3.88
CA ASN A 237 7.24 31.74 2.86
C ASN A 237 5.82 31.67 3.43
N SER A 238 5.64 31.99 4.72
CA SER A 238 4.32 31.94 5.41
C SER A 238 3.64 30.56 5.27
N LEU A 239 4.43 29.50 5.41
CA LEU A 239 3.99 28.12 5.38
C LEU A 239 4.03 27.50 6.77
N GLN A 240 3.19 26.49 6.98
CA GLN A 240 3.26 25.61 8.13
C GLN A 240 3.40 24.16 7.69
N LEU A 241 3.89 23.31 8.59
CA LEU A 241 4.36 21.98 8.26
C LEU A 241 3.72 20.92 9.17
N ILE A 242 3.22 19.84 8.56
CA ILE A 242 2.95 18.56 9.22
C ILE A 242 3.97 17.58 8.70
N TRP A 243 4.85 17.06 9.57
CA TRP A 243 6.01 16.28 9.16
C TRP A 243 6.06 14.90 9.81
N GLN A 244 5.74 13.86 9.05
CA GLN A 244 5.93 12.47 9.46
C GLN A 244 7.35 12.02 9.13
N THR A 245 8.16 11.82 10.13
CA THR A 245 9.61 11.65 10.03
C THR A 245 10.06 10.18 9.97
N GLY A 246 9.25 9.24 10.47
CA GLY A 246 9.68 7.87 10.79
C GLY A 246 10.38 7.79 12.16
N LYS A 247 10.43 6.58 12.72
CA LYS A 247 10.95 6.36 14.09
C LYS A 247 12.40 6.82 14.29
N GLU A 248 13.25 6.56 13.28
CA GLU A 248 14.69 6.86 13.39
C GLU A 248 15.00 8.37 13.43
N TYR A 249 14.12 9.18 12.85
CA TYR A 249 14.32 10.63 12.74
C TYR A 249 13.47 11.45 13.74
N ALA A 250 12.58 10.80 14.48
CA ALA A 250 11.60 11.46 15.34
C ALA A 250 12.23 12.35 16.41
N GLN A 251 13.27 11.89 17.09
CA GLN A 251 13.96 12.66 18.12
C GLN A 251 14.62 13.93 17.53
N THR A 252 15.22 13.81 16.35
CA THR A 252 15.86 14.96 15.65
C THR A 252 14.80 15.98 15.22
N ALA A 253 13.61 15.55 14.84
CA ALA A 253 12.55 16.45 14.41
C ALA A 253 11.82 17.11 15.57
N ALA A 254 11.70 16.45 16.72
CA ALA A 254 11.08 17.01 17.92
C ALA A 254 11.79 18.27 18.41
N SER A 255 13.12 18.32 18.32
CA SER A 255 13.89 19.54 18.69
C SER A 255 13.57 20.72 17.77
N VAL A 256 13.19 20.47 16.50
CA VAL A 256 12.77 21.52 15.56
C VAL A 256 11.38 22.05 15.91
N GLU A 257 10.45 21.18 16.31
CA GLU A 257 9.11 21.56 16.73
C GLU A 257 9.10 22.42 17.99
N GLU A 258 10.00 22.14 18.93
CA GLU A 258 10.18 22.96 20.15
C GLU A 258 10.62 24.40 19.84
N GLU A 259 11.38 24.61 18.77
CA GLU A 259 11.89 25.92 18.36
C GLU A 259 10.93 26.73 17.46
N GLU A 260 10.04 26.04 16.73
CA GLU A 260 9.19 26.64 15.68
C GLU A 260 7.71 26.32 15.87
N THR A 261 6.90 27.32 16.14
CA THR A 261 5.45 27.18 16.48
C THR A 261 4.53 26.85 15.31
N ASN A 262 5.03 26.83 14.08
CA ASN A 262 4.26 26.55 12.88
C ASN A 262 4.58 25.16 12.29
N ILE A 263 5.14 24.28 13.10
CA ILE A 263 5.55 22.92 12.69
C ILE A 263 5.00 21.93 13.69
N TRP A 264 4.41 20.86 13.16
CA TRP A 264 4.08 19.65 13.89
C TRP A 264 4.95 18.51 13.38
N THR A 265 5.52 17.72 14.28
CA THR A 265 6.32 16.53 13.92
C THR A 265 5.80 15.28 14.60
N GLY A 266 5.98 14.14 13.93
CA GLY A 266 5.65 12.85 14.50
C GLY A 266 6.36 11.71 13.79
N ALA A 267 6.72 10.67 14.55
CA ALA A 267 7.29 9.46 13.96
C ALA A 267 6.32 8.80 12.98
N PHE A 268 5.02 8.85 13.28
CA PHE A 268 3.97 8.28 12.48
C PHE A 268 2.66 9.06 12.68
N ILE A 269 1.89 9.24 11.62
CA ILE A 269 0.56 9.82 11.66
C ILE A 269 -0.47 8.68 11.60
N ASN A 270 -1.17 8.44 12.72
CA ASN A 270 -2.20 7.41 12.78
C ASN A 270 -3.46 7.80 12.00
N ASP A 271 -3.86 9.06 12.12
CA ASP A 271 -5.01 9.63 11.42
C ASP A 271 -4.57 10.42 10.18
N MET A 272 -4.33 9.68 9.11
CA MET A 272 -3.96 10.28 7.81
C MET A 272 -5.10 11.09 7.18
N ALA A 273 -6.36 10.76 7.47
CA ALA A 273 -7.49 11.53 6.93
C ALA A 273 -7.48 12.96 7.49
N THR A 274 -7.23 13.12 8.79
CA THR A 274 -7.05 14.43 9.42
C THR A 274 -5.83 15.17 8.85
N ALA A 275 -4.70 14.48 8.63
CA ALA A 275 -3.52 15.10 8.03
C ALA A 275 -3.77 15.59 6.59
N TYR A 276 -4.43 14.78 5.77
CA TYR A 276 -4.83 15.20 4.42
C TYR A 276 -5.87 16.34 4.44
N ALA A 277 -6.81 16.36 5.40
CA ALA A 277 -7.78 17.45 5.55
C ALA A 277 -7.09 18.78 5.88
N ALA A 278 -6.05 18.77 6.73
CA ALA A 278 -5.26 19.94 7.08
C ALA A 278 -4.36 20.44 5.94
N ALA A 279 -3.87 19.54 5.07
CA ALA A 279 -2.87 19.83 4.05
C ALA A 279 -3.43 20.61 2.85
N ASP A 280 -2.67 21.58 2.36
CA ASP A 280 -2.89 22.24 1.08
C ASP A 280 -1.99 21.62 -0.02
N PHE A 281 -0.78 21.21 0.35
CA PHE A 281 0.23 20.59 -0.51
C PHE A 281 0.85 19.39 0.17
N VAL A 282 1.33 18.44 -0.63
CA VAL A 282 1.96 17.23 -0.10
C VAL A 282 3.32 16.99 -0.74
N ILE A 283 4.31 16.62 0.07
CA ILE A 283 5.56 15.97 -0.36
C ILE A 283 5.48 14.52 0.10
N SER A 284 5.65 13.57 -0.80
CA SER A 284 5.48 12.15 -0.47
C SER A 284 6.41 11.23 -1.24
N ARG A 285 6.78 10.11 -0.61
CA ARG A 285 7.20 8.93 -1.36
C ARG A 285 6.03 8.41 -2.22
N SER A 286 6.33 7.79 -3.36
CA SER A 286 5.34 7.30 -4.33
C SER A 286 5.05 5.80 -4.17
N GLY A 287 4.91 5.34 -2.93
CA GLY A 287 4.38 3.99 -2.65
C GLY A 287 2.94 3.87 -3.13
N ALA A 288 2.53 2.71 -3.64
CA ALA A 288 1.23 2.52 -4.27
C ALA A 288 0.03 3.01 -3.44
N MET A 289 0.02 2.74 -2.13
CA MET A 289 -1.07 3.18 -1.26
C MET A 289 -1.09 4.69 -1.06
N ALA A 290 0.07 5.33 -0.84
CA ALA A 290 0.15 6.79 -0.71
C ALA A 290 -0.32 7.49 -1.99
N VAL A 291 0.07 6.97 -3.16
CA VAL A 291 -0.41 7.45 -4.47
C VAL A 291 -1.92 7.34 -4.57
N SER A 292 -2.50 6.19 -4.23
CA SER A 292 -3.94 5.98 -4.33
C SER A 292 -4.74 6.83 -3.34
N GLU A 293 -4.26 6.98 -2.11
CA GLU A 293 -4.86 7.89 -1.12
C GLU A 293 -4.84 9.34 -1.61
N LEU A 294 -3.70 9.79 -2.17
CA LEU A 294 -3.56 11.15 -2.71
C LEU A 294 -4.48 11.39 -3.92
N CYS A 295 -4.71 10.38 -4.76
CA CYS A 295 -5.70 10.45 -5.83
C CYS A 295 -7.12 10.65 -5.28
N VAL A 296 -7.49 9.92 -4.23
CA VAL A 296 -8.83 10.03 -3.60
C VAL A 296 -9.01 11.38 -2.94
N VAL A 297 -8.03 11.87 -2.18
CA VAL A 297 -8.14 13.18 -1.50
C VAL A 297 -7.84 14.38 -2.41
N ALA A 298 -7.44 14.12 -3.65
CA ALA A 298 -7.17 15.12 -4.70
C ALA A 298 -6.23 16.26 -4.26
N LYS A 299 -5.14 15.94 -3.57
CA LYS A 299 -4.17 16.93 -3.10
C LYS A 299 -3.04 17.13 -4.12
N PRO A 300 -2.64 18.39 -4.39
CA PRO A 300 -1.43 18.66 -5.17
C PRO A 300 -0.21 18.07 -4.48
N VAL A 301 0.60 17.34 -5.22
CA VAL A 301 1.71 16.57 -4.64
C VAL A 301 2.98 16.67 -5.46
N VAL A 302 4.11 16.76 -4.74
CA VAL A 302 5.45 16.55 -5.28
C VAL A 302 5.92 15.18 -4.78
N PHE A 303 6.02 14.22 -5.67
CA PHE A 303 6.55 12.90 -5.36
C PHE A 303 8.06 12.89 -5.35
N VAL A 304 8.63 12.16 -4.39
CA VAL A 304 10.05 11.83 -4.33
C VAL A 304 10.17 10.30 -4.27
N PRO A 305 10.30 9.60 -5.41
CA PRO A 305 10.37 8.14 -5.44
C PRO A 305 11.54 7.61 -4.63
N TYR A 306 11.34 6.48 -3.91
CA TYR A 306 12.42 5.80 -3.21
C TYR A 306 13.35 5.07 -4.20
N PRO A 307 14.66 5.41 -4.28
CA PRO A 307 15.55 4.95 -5.35
C PRO A 307 15.88 3.45 -5.28
N HIS A 308 15.71 2.82 -4.11
CA HIS A 308 15.98 1.40 -3.92
C HIS A 308 14.70 0.54 -3.92
N ALA A 309 13.59 1.10 -4.41
CA ALA A 309 12.35 0.36 -4.56
C ALA A 309 12.56 -0.84 -5.52
N ALA A 310 11.88 -1.94 -5.20
CA ALA A 310 11.96 -3.14 -6.03
C ALA A 310 11.51 -2.82 -7.47
N GLU A 311 12.36 -3.12 -8.47
CA GLU A 311 12.05 -2.92 -9.89
C GLU A 311 11.66 -1.46 -10.21
N ASP A 312 12.15 -0.51 -9.39
CA ASP A 312 11.89 0.93 -9.51
C ASP A 312 10.39 1.29 -9.58
N HIS A 313 9.56 0.50 -8.90
CA HIS A 313 8.10 0.67 -8.96
C HIS A 313 7.63 2.04 -8.46
N GLN A 314 8.37 2.69 -7.53
CA GLN A 314 7.97 4.01 -7.05
C GLN A 314 8.12 5.09 -8.13
N THR A 315 9.19 5.06 -8.91
CA THR A 315 9.32 5.95 -10.07
C THR A 315 8.21 5.69 -11.09
N ALA A 316 7.88 4.43 -11.35
CA ALA A 316 6.78 4.07 -12.25
C ALA A 316 5.43 4.58 -11.73
N ASN A 317 5.15 4.46 -10.43
CA ASN A 317 3.92 4.95 -9.81
C ASN A 317 3.79 6.49 -9.93
N ALA A 318 4.86 7.23 -9.64
CA ALA A 318 4.87 8.69 -9.79
C ALA A 318 4.70 9.11 -11.26
N ASN A 319 5.46 8.50 -12.18
CA ASN A 319 5.41 8.80 -13.60
C ASN A 319 4.03 8.58 -14.21
N ALA A 320 3.28 7.57 -13.75
CA ALA A 320 1.91 7.33 -14.21
C ALA A 320 1.00 8.55 -14.01
N LEU A 321 1.23 9.35 -12.97
CA LEU A 321 0.50 10.58 -12.70
C LEU A 321 1.16 11.82 -13.36
N VAL A 322 2.50 11.88 -13.37
CA VAL A 322 3.24 13.01 -13.95
C VAL A 322 2.93 13.20 -15.45
N VAL A 323 2.92 12.09 -16.22
CA VAL A 323 2.58 12.14 -17.66
C VAL A 323 1.14 12.58 -17.92
N GLN A 324 0.26 12.49 -16.93
CA GLN A 324 -1.13 12.96 -16.98
C GLN A 324 -1.31 14.35 -16.38
N ARG A 325 -0.22 15.06 -16.08
CA ARG A 325 -0.24 16.36 -15.39
C ARG A 325 -1.06 16.33 -14.10
N ALA A 326 -0.99 15.21 -13.36
CA ALA A 326 -1.72 14.97 -12.12
C ALA A 326 -0.83 15.08 -10.87
N ALA A 327 0.49 15.14 -11.04
CA ALA A 327 1.46 15.30 -9.96
C ALA A 327 2.78 15.90 -10.51
N LEU A 328 3.62 16.38 -9.60
CA LEU A 328 5.03 16.69 -9.85
C LEU A 328 5.92 15.60 -9.27
N MET A 329 7.17 15.51 -9.77
CA MET A 329 8.14 14.56 -9.27
C MET A 329 9.55 15.18 -9.24
N VAL A 330 10.28 14.89 -8.17
CA VAL A 330 11.70 15.18 -8.01
C VAL A 330 12.41 13.85 -7.72
N HIS A 331 13.50 13.54 -8.42
CA HIS A 331 14.27 12.34 -8.14
C HIS A 331 15.01 12.47 -6.81
N ASP A 332 15.16 11.36 -6.07
CA ASP A 332 15.78 11.35 -4.74
C ASP A 332 17.23 11.90 -4.74
N LYS A 333 17.97 11.71 -5.82
CA LYS A 333 19.33 12.24 -6.01
C LYS A 333 19.38 13.77 -6.18
N ASP A 334 18.29 14.38 -6.61
CA ASP A 334 18.17 15.82 -6.91
C ASP A 334 17.38 16.56 -5.81
N VAL A 335 17.03 15.87 -4.71
CA VAL A 335 16.11 16.37 -3.68
C VAL A 335 16.64 17.61 -2.97
N ASP A 336 17.94 17.71 -2.72
CA ASP A 336 18.57 18.85 -2.03
C ASP A 336 18.42 20.15 -2.85
N GLU A 337 18.55 20.07 -4.16
CA GLU A 337 18.52 21.23 -5.04
C GLU A 337 17.12 21.56 -5.57
N GLN A 338 16.28 20.55 -5.83
CA GLN A 338 15.06 20.72 -6.59
C GLN A 338 13.78 20.67 -5.77
N LEU A 339 13.75 20.03 -4.61
CA LEU A 339 12.50 19.77 -3.88
C LEU A 339 11.79 21.06 -3.45
N LEU A 340 12.49 21.94 -2.73
CA LEU A 340 11.89 23.17 -2.22
C LEU A 340 11.62 24.21 -3.33
N PRO A 341 12.48 24.40 -4.33
CA PRO A 341 12.14 25.23 -5.50
C PRO A 341 10.92 24.73 -6.26
N THR A 342 10.77 23.41 -6.46
CA THR A 342 9.60 22.82 -7.11
C THR A 342 8.32 23.05 -6.28
N LEU A 343 8.41 22.84 -4.96
CA LEU A 343 7.30 23.13 -4.05
C LEU A 343 6.89 24.61 -4.09
N LEU A 344 7.85 25.54 -4.06
CA LEU A 344 7.57 26.96 -4.07
C LEU A 344 6.94 27.41 -5.39
N ALA A 345 7.43 26.89 -6.53
CA ALA A 345 6.84 27.12 -7.83
C ALA A 345 5.39 26.65 -7.88
N LEU A 346 5.10 25.44 -7.37
CA LEU A 346 3.75 24.90 -7.26
C LEU A 346 2.85 25.80 -6.39
N ILE A 347 3.32 26.23 -5.21
CA ILE A 347 2.53 27.06 -4.27
C ILE A 347 2.15 28.41 -4.88
N ASN A 348 3.01 28.96 -5.75
CA ASN A 348 2.82 30.28 -6.36
C ASN A 348 2.05 30.25 -7.69
N ASP A 349 1.77 29.07 -8.24
CA ASP A 349 1.00 28.90 -9.48
C ASP A 349 -0.39 28.32 -9.21
N ALA A 350 -1.37 29.19 -9.02
CA ALA A 350 -2.76 28.80 -8.74
C ALA A 350 -3.38 27.99 -9.90
N THR A 351 -2.96 28.25 -11.15
CA THR A 351 -3.44 27.52 -12.32
C THR A 351 -2.94 26.09 -12.30
N LEU A 352 -1.64 25.90 -12.05
CA LEU A 352 -1.03 24.58 -11.92
C LEU A 352 -1.65 23.79 -10.74
N VAL A 353 -1.86 24.46 -9.60
CA VAL A 353 -2.54 23.82 -8.44
C VAL A 353 -3.91 23.27 -8.82
N LEU A 354 -4.72 24.09 -9.51
CA LEU A 354 -6.07 23.68 -9.93
C LEU A 354 -6.01 22.52 -10.94
N GLU A 355 -5.10 22.60 -11.91
CA GLU A 355 -4.89 21.57 -12.93
C GLU A 355 -4.51 20.22 -12.27
N LEU A 356 -3.49 20.23 -11.40
CA LEU A 356 -3.05 19.01 -10.70
C LEU A 356 -4.17 18.39 -9.87
N LYS A 357 -4.94 19.21 -9.13
CA LYS A 357 -6.10 18.76 -8.35
C LYS A 357 -7.15 18.09 -9.21
N GLN A 358 -7.53 18.70 -10.32
CA GLN A 358 -8.54 18.16 -11.23
C GLN A 358 -8.07 16.87 -11.90
N ASN A 359 -6.81 16.84 -12.30
CA ASN A 359 -6.26 15.66 -12.98
C ASN A 359 -6.06 14.49 -12.03
N ILE A 360 -5.50 14.69 -10.81
CA ILE A 360 -5.26 13.61 -9.86
C ILE A 360 -6.57 12.98 -9.37
N ALA A 361 -7.63 13.78 -9.20
CA ALA A 361 -8.95 13.30 -8.79
C ALA A 361 -9.53 12.23 -9.74
N ARG A 362 -9.18 12.27 -11.04
CA ARG A 362 -9.64 11.28 -12.04
C ARG A 362 -9.14 9.87 -11.78
N PHE A 363 -8.07 9.73 -10.99
CA PHE A 363 -7.46 8.45 -10.63
C PHE A 363 -7.91 7.96 -9.26
N GLY A 364 -8.69 8.76 -8.52
CA GLY A 364 -9.25 8.38 -7.23
C GLY A 364 -10.37 7.33 -7.41
N ASN A 365 -10.25 6.20 -6.70
CA ASN A 365 -11.30 5.20 -6.64
C ASN A 365 -11.50 4.76 -5.18
N THR A 366 -12.67 4.99 -4.66
CA THR A 366 -13.06 4.64 -3.29
C THR A 366 -13.72 3.27 -3.16
N ASN A 367 -14.12 2.66 -4.29
CA ASN A 367 -14.91 1.41 -4.33
C ASN A 367 -14.12 0.24 -4.93
N ALA A 368 -12.78 0.34 -4.99
CA ALA A 368 -11.94 -0.69 -5.61
C ALA A 368 -12.07 -2.05 -4.90
N ASP A 369 -12.16 -2.07 -3.59
CA ASP A 369 -12.34 -3.27 -2.78
C ASP A 369 -13.69 -3.95 -3.03
N GLU A 370 -14.77 -3.17 -3.11
CA GLU A 370 -16.12 -3.68 -3.39
C GLU A 370 -16.23 -4.25 -4.81
N LEU A 371 -15.62 -3.57 -5.78
CA LEU A 371 -15.56 -4.05 -7.17
C LEU A 371 -14.76 -5.35 -7.28
N ILE A 372 -13.61 -5.42 -6.63
CA ILE A 372 -12.78 -6.63 -6.62
C ILE A 372 -13.53 -7.79 -5.97
N ALA A 373 -14.17 -7.54 -4.82
CA ALA A 373 -14.95 -8.57 -4.12
C ALA A 373 -16.10 -9.10 -4.97
N ALA A 374 -16.87 -8.21 -5.61
CA ALA A 374 -17.97 -8.58 -6.49
C ALA A 374 -17.51 -9.44 -7.69
N GLU A 375 -16.40 -9.07 -8.32
CA GLU A 375 -15.84 -9.83 -9.45
C GLU A 375 -15.29 -11.21 -9.02
N ILE A 376 -14.68 -11.31 -7.82
CA ILE A 376 -14.26 -12.60 -7.25
C ILE A 376 -15.47 -13.50 -7.00
N LEU A 377 -16.50 -12.99 -6.32
CA LEU A 377 -17.72 -13.76 -6.00
C LEU A 377 -18.45 -14.21 -7.25
N LYS A 378 -18.53 -13.36 -8.27
CA LYS A 378 -19.13 -13.69 -9.57
C LYS A 378 -18.42 -14.86 -10.24
N ASP A 379 -17.07 -14.82 -10.29
CA ASP A 379 -16.29 -15.84 -11.01
C ASP A 379 -16.17 -17.17 -10.23
N ILE A 380 -16.41 -17.19 -8.91
CA ILE A 380 -16.46 -18.42 -8.10
C ILE A 380 -17.82 -19.10 -8.21
N ASN A 381 -18.89 -18.32 -8.33
CA ASN A 381 -20.27 -18.83 -8.40
C ASN A 381 -20.73 -19.14 -9.84
N ALA A 382 -19.90 -18.85 -10.85
CA ALA A 382 -20.15 -19.16 -12.27
C ALA A 382 -19.60 -20.53 -12.62
#